data_3ac69d4b7779a18f66ad91776c48e288
#
_entry.id   3ac69d4b7779a18f66ad91776c48e288
#
_cell.length_a   1.000
_cell.length_b   1.000
_cell.length_c   1.000
_cell.angle_alpha   90.00
_cell.angle_beta   90.00
_cell.angle_gamma   90.00
#
_symmetry.space_group_name_H-M   'P 1'
#
loop_
_entity.id
_entity.type
_entity.pdbx_description
1 polymer ?
#
loop_
_entity_poly.entity_id
_entity_poly.type
_entity_poly.pdbx_seq_one_letter_code
_entity_poly.pdbx_strand_id
1 'polypeptide(L)'
;MTERTTVHLLRHGEVRNPAGVLYGRLPGFELSEAGRQMAKLAANALAEHDVTHLACSPLQRAQQTAAPLAAEFGLAIAVDERLTEAANVFQGKRVTGPDGVLKHPASWRYYRNPFRPSWGEPYRQVAQRMYAALLSARDRAAGHEAVCVSHQLPIVCLRRLLEHRHLWHDPRHRQCSLASLTSFTFEGEELLDIGYSEPAGRSSNAIGRQTGA
;
A
#
# COMPACT_ATOMS: atom_id res chain seq x y z
N MET A 1 -25.61 -14.24 -15.54
CA MET A 1 -25.39 -13.47 -14.30
C MET A 1 -23.93 -13.11 -14.30
N THR A 2 -23.59 -11.83 -14.30
CA THR A 2 -22.20 -11.37 -14.19
C THR A 2 -21.71 -11.67 -12.78
N GLU A 3 -20.56 -12.33 -12.67
CA GLU A 3 -19.98 -12.73 -11.40
C GLU A 3 -19.33 -11.52 -10.72
N ARG A 4 -19.52 -11.39 -9.41
CA ARG A 4 -18.86 -10.35 -8.61
C ARG A 4 -17.45 -10.80 -8.24
N THR A 5 -16.49 -9.89 -8.40
CA THR A 5 -15.10 -10.10 -8.01
C THR A 5 -14.65 -8.95 -7.12
N THR A 6 -14.00 -9.25 -5.99
CA THR A 6 -13.47 -8.22 -5.11
C THR A 6 -11.93 -8.32 -5.04
N VAL A 7 -11.25 -7.19 -5.21
CA VAL A 7 -9.80 -7.10 -5.03
C VAL A 7 -9.49 -6.21 -3.83
N HIS A 8 -8.88 -6.80 -2.81
CA HIS A 8 -8.44 -6.13 -1.59
C HIS A 8 -6.99 -5.67 -1.73
N LEU A 9 -6.75 -4.38 -1.67
CA LEU A 9 -5.40 -3.84 -1.51
C LEU A 9 -5.10 -3.67 -0.02
N LEU A 10 -4.18 -4.48 0.48
CA LEU A 10 -3.72 -4.46 1.87
C LEU A 10 -2.43 -3.65 1.97
N ARG A 11 -2.41 -2.60 2.79
CA ARG A 11 -1.16 -1.94 3.15
C ARG A 11 -0.36 -2.84 4.10
N HIS A 12 0.96 -2.94 3.91
CA HIS A 12 1.83 -3.68 4.84
C HIS A 12 1.70 -3.21 6.29
N GLY A 13 1.98 -4.08 7.24
CA GLY A 13 2.00 -3.81 8.67
C GLY A 13 3.13 -2.86 9.09
N GLU A 14 3.20 -2.57 10.38
CA GLU A 14 4.25 -1.70 10.95
C GLU A 14 5.65 -2.24 10.68
N VAL A 15 6.57 -1.31 10.36
CA VAL A 15 7.97 -1.62 10.03
C VAL A 15 8.89 -1.24 11.19
N ARG A 16 9.89 -2.08 11.48
CA ARG A 16 10.96 -1.75 12.42
C ARG A 16 11.88 -0.69 11.80
N ASN A 17 11.74 0.55 12.25
CA ASN A 17 12.50 1.70 11.76
C ASN A 17 13.01 2.59 12.91
N PRO A 18 13.96 2.11 13.72
CA PRO A 18 14.45 2.86 14.89
C PRO A 18 15.17 4.16 14.51
N ALA A 19 15.73 4.23 13.31
CA ALA A 19 16.39 5.45 12.81
C ALA A 19 15.42 6.52 12.33
N GLY A 20 14.12 6.22 12.14
CA GLY A 20 13.11 7.16 11.68
C GLY A 20 13.39 7.72 10.27
N VAL A 21 13.98 6.90 9.39
CA VAL A 21 14.29 7.31 8.02
C VAL A 21 13.16 6.97 7.06
N LEU A 22 13.10 7.67 5.94
CA LEU A 22 12.25 7.30 4.81
C LEU A 22 12.83 6.04 4.16
N TYR A 23 12.23 4.89 4.40
CA TYR A 23 12.77 3.62 3.91
C TYR A 23 12.39 3.31 2.44
N GLY A 24 11.26 3.84 1.92
CA GLY A 24 10.85 3.69 0.53
C GLY A 24 11.07 2.26 -0.01
N ARG A 25 11.98 2.09 -0.98
CA ARG A 25 12.35 0.81 -1.58
C ARG A 25 13.63 0.18 -0.99
N LEU A 26 14.18 0.75 0.07
CA LEU A 26 15.41 0.21 0.67
C LEU A 26 15.18 -1.20 1.23
N PRO A 27 16.16 -2.10 1.07
CA PRO A 27 16.12 -3.44 1.65
C PRO A 27 16.32 -3.41 3.17
N GLY A 28 16.01 -4.52 3.86
CA GLY A 28 16.26 -4.70 5.29
C GLY A 28 15.23 -4.04 6.21
N PHE A 29 14.16 -3.48 5.66
CA PHE A 29 13.05 -2.93 6.45
C PHE A 29 11.94 -3.96 6.60
N GLU A 30 12.04 -4.74 7.68
CA GLU A 30 11.11 -5.81 8.07
C GLU A 30 9.98 -5.30 8.94
N LEU A 31 8.92 -6.11 9.08
CA LEU A 31 7.87 -5.85 10.05
C LEU A 31 8.42 -5.84 11.47
N SER A 32 7.91 -4.92 12.29
CA SER A 32 8.02 -5.01 13.74
C SER A 32 7.18 -6.16 14.28
N GLU A 33 7.30 -6.48 15.56
CA GLU A 33 6.39 -7.47 16.19
C GLU A 33 4.93 -7.00 16.12
N ALA A 34 4.68 -5.72 16.36
CA ALA A 34 3.34 -5.14 16.17
C ALA A 34 2.86 -5.27 14.72
N GLY A 35 3.74 -5.06 13.73
CA GLY A 35 3.42 -5.26 12.32
C GLY A 35 3.07 -6.70 11.96
N ARG A 36 3.73 -7.69 12.59
CA ARG A 36 3.39 -9.12 12.43
C ARG A 36 2.00 -9.43 13.00
N GLN A 37 1.66 -8.85 14.16
CA GLN A 37 0.31 -8.99 14.73
C GLN A 37 -0.75 -8.33 13.85
N MET A 38 -0.47 -7.13 13.32
CA MET A 38 -1.36 -6.47 12.36
C MET A 38 -1.62 -7.34 11.12
N ALA A 39 -0.60 -8.01 10.59
CA ALA A 39 -0.73 -8.91 9.45
C ALA A 39 -1.64 -10.11 9.76
N LYS A 40 -1.52 -10.70 10.97
CA LYS A 40 -2.39 -11.77 11.44
C LYS A 40 -3.84 -11.30 11.59
N LEU A 41 -4.06 -10.11 12.15
CA LEU A 41 -5.41 -9.55 12.28
C LEU A 41 -6.06 -9.30 10.91
N ALA A 42 -5.29 -8.86 9.91
CA ALA A 42 -5.79 -8.73 8.55
C ALA A 42 -6.14 -10.08 7.93
N ALA A 43 -5.35 -11.13 8.15
CA ALA A 43 -5.66 -12.50 7.71
C ALA A 43 -6.95 -13.02 8.37
N ASN A 44 -7.06 -12.88 9.68
CA ASN A 44 -8.25 -13.32 10.43
C ASN A 44 -9.53 -12.59 9.96
N ALA A 45 -9.44 -11.31 9.63
CA ALA A 45 -10.59 -10.54 9.16
C ALA A 45 -11.09 -11.00 7.78
N LEU A 46 -10.24 -11.67 7.03
CA LEU A 46 -10.57 -12.23 5.71
C LEU A 46 -10.80 -13.75 5.73
N ALA A 47 -10.68 -14.42 6.89
CA ALA A 47 -10.70 -15.89 6.99
C ALA A 47 -11.96 -16.54 6.40
N GLU A 48 -13.12 -15.86 6.47
CA GLU A 48 -14.38 -16.34 5.90
C GLU A 48 -14.62 -15.86 4.44
N HIS A 49 -13.65 -15.13 3.86
CA HIS A 49 -13.74 -14.64 2.51
C HIS A 49 -13.26 -15.69 1.49
N ASP A 50 -13.80 -15.65 0.29
CA ASP A 50 -13.46 -16.60 -0.78
C ASP A 50 -12.22 -16.13 -1.58
N VAL A 51 -11.08 -16.01 -0.90
CA VAL A 51 -9.83 -15.55 -1.51
C VAL A 51 -9.16 -16.67 -2.29
N THR A 52 -9.05 -16.49 -3.60
CA THR A 52 -8.44 -17.47 -4.53
C THR A 52 -7.12 -16.98 -5.15
N HIS A 53 -6.79 -15.69 -5.01
CA HIS A 53 -5.54 -15.13 -5.52
C HIS A 53 -4.86 -14.22 -4.49
N LEU A 54 -3.56 -14.43 -4.28
CA LEU A 54 -2.73 -13.64 -3.38
C LEU A 54 -1.49 -13.12 -4.10
N ALA A 55 -1.34 -11.80 -4.18
CA ALA A 55 -0.17 -11.14 -4.74
C ALA A 55 0.47 -10.19 -3.74
N CYS A 56 1.76 -9.90 -3.88
CA CYS A 56 2.42 -8.90 -3.06
C CYS A 56 3.55 -8.16 -3.78
N SER A 57 3.87 -6.97 -3.26
CA SER A 57 5.09 -6.25 -3.59
C SER A 57 6.33 -7.10 -3.28
N PRO A 58 7.45 -6.99 -4.05
CA PRO A 58 8.69 -7.69 -3.78
C PRO A 58 9.38 -7.25 -2.49
N LEU A 59 8.94 -6.15 -1.85
CA LEU A 59 9.57 -5.64 -0.64
C LEU A 59 9.26 -6.54 0.57
N GLN A 60 10.28 -6.85 1.35
CA GLN A 60 10.25 -7.82 2.45
C GLN A 60 9.07 -7.64 3.41
N ARG A 61 8.78 -6.42 3.84
CA ARG A 61 7.62 -6.09 4.70
C ARG A 61 6.27 -6.47 4.10
N ALA A 62 6.14 -6.37 2.76
CA ALA A 62 4.90 -6.77 2.07
C ALA A 62 4.78 -8.29 2.00
N GLN A 63 5.87 -9.00 1.72
CA GLN A 63 5.91 -10.46 1.74
C GLN A 63 5.62 -11.00 3.15
N GLN A 64 6.21 -10.39 4.20
CA GLN A 64 5.92 -10.74 5.59
C GLN A 64 4.48 -10.46 6.00
N THR A 65 3.84 -9.43 5.42
CA THR A 65 2.41 -9.15 5.63
C THR A 65 1.53 -10.16 4.90
N ALA A 66 1.94 -10.63 3.72
CA ALA A 66 1.22 -11.62 2.94
C ALA A 66 1.31 -13.05 3.52
N ALA A 67 2.37 -13.36 4.26
CA ALA A 67 2.64 -14.72 4.77
C ALA A 67 1.50 -15.34 5.60
N PRO A 68 0.88 -14.65 6.57
CA PRO A 68 -0.27 -15.21 7.30
C PRO A 68 -1.50 -15.43 6.41
N LEU A 69 -1.73 -14.59 5.38
CA LEU A 69 -2.81 -14.82 4.40
C LEU A 69 -2.53 -16.05 3.54
N ALA A 70 -1.27 -16.24 3.11
CA ALA A 70 -0.86 -17.44 2.37
C ALA A 70 -1.11 -18.71 3.16
N ALA A 71 -0.82 -18.69 4.48
CA ALA A 71 -1.07 -19.82 5.37
C ALA A 71 -2.58 -20.07 5.60
N GLU A 72 -3.37 -19.00 5.76
CA GLU A 72 -4.82 -19.08 5.99
C GLU A 72 -5.55 -19.71 4.80
N PHE A 73 -5.23 -19.24 3.59
CA PHE A 73 -5.93 -19.68 2.37
C PHE A 73 -5.23 -20.85 1.63
N GLY A 74 -4.07 -21.29 2.09
CA GLY A 74 -3.29 -22.32 1.38
C GLY A 74 -2.78 -21.87 0.00
N LEU A 75 -2.57 -20.57 -0.20
CA LEU A 75 -2.20 -19.98 -1.49
C LEU A 75 -0.71 -19.68 -1.58
N ALA A 76 -0.15 -19.85 -2.79
CA ALA A 76 1.16 -19.32 -3.11
C ALA A 76 1.10 -17.79 -3.27
N ILE A 77 2.14 -17.10 -2.80
CA ILE A 77 2.28 -15.65 -2.95
C ILE A 77 2.87 -15.33 -4.33
N ALA A 78 2.11 -14.66 -5.18
CA ALA A 78 2.61 -14.14 -6.45
C ALA A 78 3.32 -12.79 -6.20
N VAL A 79 4.60 -12.69 -6.55
CA VAL A 79 5.33 -11.42 -6.47
C VAL A 79 5.03 -10.57 -7.70
N ASP A 80 4.57 -9.34 -7.50
CA ASP A 80 4.24 -8.40 -8.57
C ASP A 80 4.94 -7.06 -8.37
N GLU A 81 5.89 -6.75 -9.24
CA GLU A 81 6.66 -5.49 -9.21
C GLU A 81 5.79 -4.24 -9.30
N ARG A 82 4.62 -4.34 -9.92
CA ARG A 82 3.67 -3.23 -10.04
C ARG A 82 3.10 -2.78 -8.70
N LEU A 83 3.15 -3.64 -7.67
CA LEU A 83 2.69 -3.36 -6.31
C LEU A 83 3.76 -2.67 -5.44
N THR A 84 4.97 -2.44 -5.97
CA THR A 84 6.10 -1.85 -5.23
C THR A 84 5.81 -0.39 -4.81
N GLU A 85 6.42 0.05 -3.70
CA GLU A 85 6.36 1.44 -3.23
C GLU A 85 6.87 2.42 -4.30
N ALA A 86 6.40 3.67 -4.26
CA ALA A 86 6.87 4.70 -5.16
C ALA A 86 8.35 5.02 -4.88
N ALA A 87 9.15 5.22 -5.95
CA ALA A 87 10.53 5.66 -5.79
C ALA A 87 10.58 7.06 -5.18
N ASN A 88 11.58 7.30 -4.31
CA ASN A 88 11.77 8.60 -3.66
C ASN A 88 13.26 8.89 -3.47
N VAL A 89 13.73 10.07 -3.89
CA VAL A 89 15.14 10.47 -3.78
C VAL A 89 15.61 10.72 -2.35
N PHE A 90 14.68 10.84 -1.40
CA PHE A 90 14.98 11.04 0.02
C PHE A 90 15.10 9.73 0.82
N GLN A 91 15.08 8.59 0.15
CA GLN A 91 15.29 7.29 0.83
C GLN A 91 16.59 7.28 1.65
N GLY A 92 16.52 6.71 2.85
CA GLY A 92 17.63 6.66 3.81
C GLY A 92 17.81 7.94 4.62
N LYS A 93 17.05 9.00 4.34
CA LYS A 93 17.15 10.28 5.07
C LYS A 93 15.99 10.47 6.02
N ARG A 94 16.22 11.21 7.11
CA ARG A 94 15.13 11.70 7.97
C ARG A 94 14.38 12.82 7.24
N VAL A 95 13.06 12.72 7.17
CA VAL A 95 12.22 13.75 6.51
C VAL A 95 11.91 14.90 7.45
N THR A 96 11.65 14.58 8.73
CA THR A 96 11.26 15.52 9.79
C THR A 96 12.32 15.57 10.88
N GLY A 97 12.22 16.56 11.77
CA GLY A 97 13.16 16.78 12.87
C GLY A 97 14.19 17.88 12.60
N PRO A 98 15.14 18.10 13.53
CA PRO A 98 16.18 19.13 13.39
C PRO A 98 17.01 18.96 12.10
N ASP A 99 17.38 17.71 11.77
CA ASP A 99 18.20 17.33 10.61
C ASP A 99 17.36 16.85 9.42
N GLY A 100 16.05 17.17 9.39
CA GLY A 100 15.14 16.74 8.34
C GLY A 100 15.47 17.35 7.00
N VAL A 101 15.47 16.52 5.93
CA VAL A 101 15.82 16.95 4.55
C VAL A 101 14.98 18.12 4.04
N LEU A 102 13.77 18.32 4.57
CA LEU A 102 12.90 19.44 4.19
C LEU A 102 13.49 20.81 4.58
N LYS A 103 14.37 20.87 5.56
CA LYS A 103 15.01 22.09 6.04
C LYS A 103 16.30 22.43 5.28
N HIS A 104 16.85 21.50 4.50
CA HIS A 104 18.10 21.74 3.79
C HIS A 104 17.84 22.48 2.46
N PRO A 105 18.52 23.63 2.23
CA PRO A 105 18.38 24.42 0.98
C PRO A 105 18.63 23.59 -0.28
N ALA A 106 19.57 22.63 -0.23
CA ALA A 106 19.87 21.73 -1.34
C ALA A 106 18.66 20.87 -1.75
N SER A 107 17.71 20.65 -0.85
CA SER A 107 16.49 19.89 -1.14
C SER A 107 15.42 20.72 -1.85
N TRP A 108 15.49 22.04 -1.79
CA TRP A 108 14.48 22.94 -2.37
C TRP A 108 14.34 22.80 -3.89
N ARG A 109 15.41 22.41 -4.57
CA ARG A 109 15.38 22.10 -6.02
C ARG A 109 14.34 21.01 -6.37
N TYR A 110 14.03 20.12 -5.44
CA TYR A 110 13.07 19.03 -5.63
C TYR A 110 11.62 19.46 -5.38
N TYR A 111 11.38 20.63 -4.76
CA TYR A 111 10.03 21.13 -4.44
C TYR A 111 9.50 22.15 -5.47
N ARG A 112 10.22 22.33 -6.59
CA ARG A 112 9.85 23.34 -7.62
C ARG A 112 8.49 23.08 -8.28
N ASN A 113 8.03 21.82 -8.29
CA ASN A 113 6.75 21.48 -8.89
C ASN A 113 5.98 20.49 -7.99
N PRO A 114 5.04 20.96 -7.16
CA PRO A 114 4.27 20.10 -6.27
C PRO A 114 3.29 19.18 -7.01
N PHE A 115 2.93 19.51 -8.25
CA PHE A 115 1.99 18.72 -9.06
C PHE A 115 2.67 17.55 -9.77
N ARG A 116 3.97 17.64 -9.98
CA ARG A 116 4.79 16.59 -10.58
C ARG A 116 5.99 16.36 -9.67
N PRO A 117 5.93 15.37 -8.77
CA PRO A 117 6.95 15.21 -7.75
C PRO A 117 8.32 14.98 -8.38
N SER A 118 9.18 16.01 -8.30
CA SER A 118 10.57 15.93 -8.75
C SER A 118 11.42 15.10 -7.81
N TRP A 119 10.85 14.72 -6.66
CA TRP A 119 11.51 13.90 -5.64
C TRP A 119 11.17 12.41 -5.73
N GLY A 120 10.32 11.98 -6.68
CA GLY A 120 9.91 10.59 -6.76
C GLY A 120 9.25 10.21 -8.08
N GLU A 121 8.67 9.01 -8.08
CA GLU A 121 7.91 8.50 -9.20
C GLU A 121 6.65 9.35 -9.43
N PRO A 122 6.34 9.76 -10.68
CA PRO A 122 5.14 10.54 -10.97
C PRO A 122 3.86 9.82 -10.55
N TYR A 123 2.97 10.50 -9.82
CA TYR A 123 1.72 9.90 -9.30
C TYR A 123 0.90 9.19 -10.38
N ARG A 124 0.90 9.71 -11.62
CA ARG A 124 0.20 9.07 -12.74
C ARG A 124 0.80 7.71 -13.11
N GLN A 125 2.13 7.59 -13.10
CA GLN A 125 2.80 6.30 -13.37
C GLN A 125 2.50 5.30 -12.26
N VAL A 126 2.57 5.73 -10.99
CA VAL A 126 2.19 4.92 -9.83
C VAL A 126 0.75 4.41 -9.98
N ALA A 127 -0.21 5.31 -10.28
CA ALA A 127 -1.61 4.96 -10.44
C ALA A 127 -1.84 3.99 -11.60
N GLN A 128 -1.15 4.19 -12.75
CA GLN A 128 -1.29 3.33 -13.93
C GLN A 128 -0.76 1.91 -13.69
N ARG A 129 0.43 1.75 -13.07
CA ARG A 129 0.95 0.41 -12.76
C ARG A 129 0.10 -0.32 -11.73
N MET A 130 -0.42 0.39 -10.73
CA MET A 130 -1.33 -0.16 -9.73
C MET A 130 -2.68 -0.57 -10.35
N TYR A 131 -3.18 0.22 -11.30
CA TYR A 131 -4.39 -0.14 -12.05
C TYR A 131 -4.21 -1.42 -12.87
N ALA A 132 -3.07 -1.57 -13.55
CA ALA A 132 -2.74 -2.80 -14.27
C ALA A 132 -2.60 -4.01 -13.33
N ALA A 133 -2.06 -3.83 -12.11
CA ALA A 133 -2.01 -4.89 -11.10
C ALA A 133 -3.42 -5.25 -10.58
N LEU A 134 -4.27 -4.26 -10.32
CA LEU A 134 -5.65 -4.44 -9.88
C LEU A 134 -6.45 -5.27 -10.90
N LEU A 135 -6.40 -4.90 -12.19
CA LEU A 135 -7.10 -5.64 -13.26
C LEU A 135 -6.57 -7.08 -13.39
N SER A 136 -5.26 -7.26 -13.32
CA SER A 136 -4.65 -8.60 -13.35
C SER A 136 -5.10 -9.47 -12.18
N ALA A 137 -5.25 -8.90 -10.98
CA ALA A 137 -5.74 -9.62 -9.81
C ALA A 137 -7.24 -9.94 -9.93
N ARG A 138 -8.06 -8.99 -10.42
CA ARG A 138 -9.47 -9.21 -10.74
C ARG A 138 -9.65 -10.40 -11.69
N ASP A 139 -8.92 -10.40 -12.80
CA ASP A 139 -9.07 -11.43 -13.83
C ASP A 139 -8.62 -12.82 -13.33
N ARG A 140 -7.65 -12.88 -12.40
CA ARG A 140 -7.19 -14.14 -11.79
C ARG A 140 -8.15 -14.68 -10.72
N ALA A 141 -8.94 -13.82 -10.11
CA ALA A 141 -9.91 -14.17 -9.09
C ALA A 141 -11.36 -14.00 -9.57
N ALA A 142 -11.60 -14.11 -10.88
CA ALA A 142 -12.93 -13.90 -11.46
C ALA A 142 -14.01 -14.73 -10.74
N GLY A 143 -15.06 -14.07 -10.26
CA GLY A 143 -16.13 -14.67 -9.44
C GLY A 143 -15.78 -14.87 -7.97
N HIS A 144 -14.58 -14.55 -7.54
CA HIS A 144 -14.03 -14.76 -6.20
C HIS A 144 -13.35 -13.48 -5.66
N GLU A 145 -12.41 -13.62 -4.71
CA GLU A 145 -11.70 -12.51 -4.13
C GLU A 145 -10.17 -12.65 -4.31
N ALA A 146 -9.49 -11.51 -4.46
CA ALA A 146 -8.04 -11.42 -4.48
C ALA A 146 -7.52 -10.50 -3.38
N VAL A 147 -6.34 -10.80 -2.84
CA VAL A 147 -5.61 -9.90 -1.95
C VAL A 147 -4.28 -9.51 -2.56
N CYS A 148 -4.00 -8.20 -2.61
CA CYS A 148 -2.74 -7.65 -3.10
C CYS A 148 -2.08 -6.80 -2.01
N VAL A 149 -0.94 -7.24 -1.48
CA VAL A 149 -0.21 -6.50 -0.44
C VAL A 149 0.71 -5.46 -1.07
N SER A 150 0.49 -4.19 -0.72
CA SER A 150 1.21 -3.06 -1.28
C SER A 150 1.53 -1.99 -0.21
N HIS A 151 1.66 -0.74 -0.60
CA HIS A 151 2.16 0.37 0.22
C HIS A 151 1.20 1.57 0.15
N GLN A 152 1.41 2.54 1.06
CA GLN A 152 0.48 3.64 1.24
C GLN A 152 0.27 4.47 -0.03
N LEU A 153 1.35 5.00 -0.62
CA LEU A 153 1.22 5.92 -1.75
C LEU A 153 0.64 5.24 -3.01
N PRO A 154 1.09 4.02 -3.39
CA PRO A 154 0.50 3.28 -4.50
C PRO A 154 -1.00 3.05 -4.34
N ILE A 155 -1.45 2.58 -3.16
CA ILE A 155 -2.88 2.34 -2.88
C ILE A 155 -3.68 3.64 -2.98
N VAL A 156 -3.19 4.72 -2.37
CA VAL A 156 -3.87 6.03 -2.41
C VAL A 156 -3.93 6.59 -3.83
N CYS A 157 -2.87 6.47 -4.62
CA CYS A 157 -2.86 6.93 -6.01
C CYS A 157 -3.89 6.19 -6.87
N LEU A 158 -3.98 4.87 -6.72
CA LEU A 158 -4.97 4.06 -7.43
C LEU A 158 -6.41 4.42 -7.02
N ARG A 159 -6.67 4.46 -5.70
CA ARG A 159 -7.99 4.85 -5.19
C ARG A 159 -8.43 6.21 -5.72
N ARG A 160 -7.56 7.22 -5.68
CA ARG A 160 -7.87 8.56 -6.20
C ARG A 160 -8.11 8.57 -7.71
N LEU A 161 -7.39 7.74 -8.48
CA LEU A 161 -7.62 7.57 -9.91
C LEU A 161 -9.04 7.08 -10.18
N LEU A 162 -9.45 6.01 -9.46
CA LEU A 162 -10.77 5.37 -9.64
C LEU A 162 -11.93 6.20 -9.05
N GLU A 163 -11.66 7.01 -8.03
CA GLU A 163 -12.59 8.01 -7.51
C GLU A 163 -12.65 9.29 -8.38
N HIS A 164 -11.96 9.35 -9.53
CA HIS A 164 -11.85 10.52 -10.40
C HIS A 164 -11.37 11.79 -9.68
N ARG A 165 -10.50 11.64 -8.66
CA ARG A 165 -9.94 12.72 -7.86
C ARG A 165 -8.55 13.11 -8.36
N HIS A 166 -8.14 14.35 -8.09
CA HIS A 166 -6.77 14.78 -8.37
C HIS A 166 -5.75 13.86 -7.67
N LEU A 167 -4.75 13.37 -8.41
CA LEU A 167 -3.71 12.49 -7.84
C LEU A 167 -2.81 13.22 -6.85
N TRP A 168 -2.58 14.52 -7.06
CA TRP A 168 -1.93 15.35 -6.05
C TRP A 168 -2.81 15.52 -4.81
N HIS A 169 -2.23 15.32 -3.63
CA HIS A 169 -2.93 15.41 -2.36
C HIS A 169 -1.96 15.65 -1.20
N ASP A 170 -2.48 16.20 -0.10
CA ASP A 170 -1.73 16.34 1.15
C ASP A 170 -1.49 14.95 1.77
N PRO A 171 -0.21 14.53 1.98
CA PRO A 171 0.12 13.24 2.59
C PRO A 171 -0.49 13.01 3.96
N ARG A 172 -0.78 14.08 4.71
CA ARG A 172 -1.35 14.02 6.06
C ARG A 172 -2.79 13.55 6.10
N HIS A 173 -3.50 13.65 4.96
CA HIS A 173 -4.92 13.29 4.81
C HIS A 173 -5.13 11.98 4.05
N ARG A 174 -4.10 11.11 3.99
CA ARG A 174 -4.22 9.79 3.36
C ARG A 174 -5.00 8.84 4.26
N GLN A 175 -6.14 8.38 3.79
CA GLN A 175 -6.87 7.28 4.42
C GLN A 175 -6.32 5.95 3.92
N CYS A 176 -5.26 5.48 4.54
CA CYS A 176 -4.60 4.20 4.28
C CYS A 176 -3.70 3.89 5.48
N SER A 177 -4.29 3.41 6.58
CA SER A 177 -3.60 3.03 7.82
C SER A 177 -2.76 1.76 7.62
N LEU A 178 -1.83 1.47 8.53
CA LEU A 178 -1.08 0.21 8.51
C LEU A 178 -2.04 -0.99 8.60
N ALA A 179 -1.82 -2.00 7.78
CA ALA A 179 -2.67 -3.18 7.63
C ALA A 179 -4.16 -2.86 7.35
N SER A 180 -4.46 -1.70 6.76
CA SER A 180 -5.80 -1.40 6.27
C SER A 180 -6.06 -2.04 4.92
N LEU A 181 -7.32 -2.33 4.64
CA LEU A 181 -7.84 -2.83 3.37
C LEU A 181 -8.54 -1.71 2.60
N THR A 182 -8.23 -1.59 1.33
CA THR A 182 -9.01 -0.84 0.35
C THR A 182 -9.53 -1.84 -0.67
N SER A 183 -10.84 -2.02 -0.71
CA SER A 183 -11.51 -3.09 -1.46
C SER A 183 -12.20 -2.52 -2.69
N PHE A 184 -12.00 -3.13 -3.84
CA PHE A 184 -12.59 -2.75 -5.12
C PHE A 184 -13.47 -3.89 -5.60
N THR A 185 -14.80 -3.65 -5.62
CA THR A 185 -15.78 -4.65 -6.04
C THR A 185 -16.21 -4.41 -7.47
N PHE A 186 -16.12 -5.44 -8.30
CA PHE A 186 -16.46 -5.41 -9.71
C PHE A 186 -17.65 -6.32 -10.01
N GLU A 187 -18.42 -5.98 -11.04
CA GLU A 187 -19.33 -6.87 -11.74
C GLU A 187 -18.87 -6.95 -13.21
N GLY A 188 -18.23 -8.07 -13.56
CA GLY A 188 -17.49 -8.16 -14.81
C GLY A 188 -16.33 -7.15 -14.87
N GLU A 189 -16.40 -6.17 -15.79
CA GLU A 189 -15.40 -5.11 -15.91
C GLU A 189 -15.77 -3.81 -15.19
N GLU A 190 -17.02 -3.67 -14.77
CA GLU A 190 -17.54 -2.45 -14.13
C GLU A 190 -17.15 -2.42 -12.65
N LEU A 191 -16.55 -1.31 -12.21
CA LEU A 191 -16.28 -1.05 -10.80
C LEU A 191 -17.55 -0.54 -10.13
N LEU A 192 -18.09 -1.32 -9.18
CA LEU A 192 -19.32 -0.99 -8.46
C LEU A 192 -19.07 -0.19 -7.18
N ASP A 193 -18.03 -0.55 -6.42
CA ASP A 193 -17.81 0.03 -5.09
C ASP A 193 -16.32 0.08 -4.72
N ILE A 194 -15.98 1.04 -3.85
CA ILE A 194 -14.67 1.19 -3.23
C ILE A 194 -14.85 1.27 -1.72
N GLY A 195 -14.61 0.15 -1.03
CA GLY A 195 -14.65 0.05 0.42
C GLY A 195 -13.33 0.36 1.12
N TYR A 196 -13.39 0.69 2.42
CA TYR A 196 -12.21 0.86 3.27
C TYR A 196 -12.47 0.28 4.66
N SER A 197 -11.54 -0.53 5.17
CA SER A 197 -11.60 -1.08 6.52
C SER A 197 -10.24 -1.14 7.19
N GLU A 198 -10.23 -1.19 8.52
CA GLU A 198 -9.04 -1.22 9.37
C GLU A 198 -9.11 -2.44 10.31
N PRO A 199 -8.84 -3.67 9.83
CA PRO A 199 -8.98 -4.89 10.61
C PRO A 199 -8.04 -4.96 11.82
N ALA A 200 -6.88 -4.32 11.76
CA ALA A 200 -5.96 -4.21 12.88
C ALA A 200 -6.37 -3.15 13.92
N GLY A 201 -7.55 -2.56 13.76
CA GLY A 201 -8.02 -1.43 14.56
C GLY A 201 -7.37 -0.12 14.13
N ARG A 202 -7.95 1.01 14.58
CA ARG A 202 -7.27 2.30 14.45
C ARG A 202 -6.03 2.24 15.32
N SER A 203 -4.88 2.07 14.73
CA SER A 203 -3.62 2.35 15.37
C SER A 203 -3.77 3.75 15.98
N SER A 204 -3.79 3.84 17.31
CA SER A 204 -3.80 5.13 17.98
C SER A 204 -2.55 5.86 17.50
N ASN A 205 -2.72 6.85 16.65
CA ASN A 205 -1.67 7.68 16.04
C ASN A 205 -0.88 8.51 17.08
N ALA A 206 -0.77 8.00 18.30
CA ALA A 206 -0.01 8.59 19.39
C ALA A 206 1.48 8.28 19.33
N ILE A 207 1.93 7.30 18.54
CA ILE A 207 3.35 6.96 18.42
C ILE A 207 3.78 7.12 16.96
N GLY A 208 4.34 8.28 16.69
CA GLY A 208 5.17 8.53 15.54
C GLY A 208 4.40 8.53 14.22
N ARG A 209 4.19 9.71 13.68
CA ARG A 209 4.09 9.92 12.23
C ARG A 209 5.27 9.20 11.60
N GLN A 210 5.09 7.91 11.30
CA GLN A 210 6.07 7.16 10.52
C GLN A 210 6.04 7.76 9.12
N THR A 211 7.00 8.62 8.86
CA THR A 211 7.33 9.14 7.54
C THR A 211 7.87 7.99 6.69
N GLY A 212 7.02 7.09 6.32
CA GLY A 212 7.40 5.84 5.62
C GLY A 212 6.84 5.73 4.21
N ALA A 213 6.41 6.83 3.60
CA ALA A 213 6.11 6.91 2.17
C ALA A 213 6.10 8.35 1.69
#